data_106a6e838d1f8ed14841323e4ae1d0a6
#
_entry.id   106a6e838d1f8ed14841323e4ae1d0a6
#
_cell.length_a   1.000
_cell.length_b   1.000
_cell.length_c   1.000
_cell.angle_alpha   90.00
_cell.angle_beta   90.00
_cell.angle_gamma   90.00
#
_symmetry.space_group_name_H-M   'P 1'
#
loop_
_entity.id
_entity.type
_entity.pdbx_description
1 polymer ?
#
loop_
_entity_poly.entity_id
_entity_poly.type
_entity_poly.pdbx_seq_one_letter_code
_entity_poly.pdbx_strand_id
1 'polypeptide(L)'
;MAEMKPLGIDLELDETVAQGHYSNLAIISHSTSEFIIDFAAVLPGVQKARVKSRIILTPEHAKRLLRSLQENIVRYESNVGKIEIPTPSPVSEAGPKIGEA
;
A
#
# COMPACT_ATOMS: atom_id res chain seq x y z
N MET A 1 -18.41 12.73 -5.56
CA MET A 1 -17.61 11.81 -6.33
C MET A 1 -16.53 12.55 -7.09
N ALA A 2 -15.30 12.18 -6.88
CA ALA A 2 -14.20 12.89 -7.52
C ALA A 2 -13.90 12.29 -8.88
N GLU A 3 -13.65 13.15 -9.82
CA GLU A 3 -13.16 12.75 -11.13
C GLU A 3 -11.81 13.37 -11.35
N MET A 4 -10.92 12.61 -11.91
CA MET A 4 -9.58 13.08 -12.21
C MET A 4 -9.26 12.76 -13.65
N LYS A 5 -8.43 13.60 -14.26
CA LYS A 5 -8.06 13.41 -15.66
C LYS A 5 -6.56 13.42 -15.86
N PRO A 6 -5.82 12.54 -15.15
CA PRO A 6 -4.40 12.44 -15.43
C PRO A 6 -4.22 11.86 -16.83
N LEU A 7 -3.27 12.36 -17.57
CA LEU A 7 -2.95 11.85 -18.89
C LEU A 7 -4.12 11.94 -19.87
N GLY A 8 -5.08 12.86 -19.64
CA GLY A 8 -6.20 13.05 -20.54
C GLY A 8 -7.28 11.99 -20.46
N ILE A 9 -7.23 11.13 -19.46
CA ILE A 9 -8.22 10.08 -19.27
C ILE A 9 -9.17 10.47 -18.14
N ASP A 10 -10.47 10.28 -18.37
CA ASP A 10 -11.45 10.49 -17.32
C ASP A 10 -11.35 9.34 -16.32
N LEU A 11 -11.21 9.67 -15.04
CA LEU A 11 -11.22 8.69 -13.99
C LEU A 11 -12.53 8.80 -13.21
N GLU A 12 -13.12 7.66 -12.94
CA GLU A 12 -14.37 7.58 -12.22
C GLU A 12 -14.13 6.86 -10.91
N LEU A 13 -14.62 7.44 -9.82
CA LEU A 13 -14.48 6.86 -8.49
C LEU A 13 -15.85 6.46 -8.01
N ASP A 14 -16.12 5.15 -8.07
CA ASP A 14 -17.38 4.60 -7.63
C ASP A 14 -17.56 4.79 -6.13
N GLU A 15 -18.79 5.00 -5.69
CA GLU A 15 -19.08 5.30 -4.29
C GLU A 15 -18.61 4.22 -3.34
N THR A 16 -18.76 2.95 -3.70
CA THR A 16 -18.28 1.87 -2.86
C THR A 16 -16.76 1.86 -2.75
N VAL A 17 -16.09 2.12 -3.85
CA VAL A 17 -14.63 2.16 -3.87
C VAL A 17 -14.13 3.39 -3.13
N ALA A 18 -14.89 4.49 -3.20
CA ALA A 18 -14.51 5.74 -2.55
C ALA A 18 -14.43 5.64 -1.04
N GLN A 19 -15.12 4.67 -0.44
CA GLN A 19 -15.05 4.47 1.01
C GLN A 19 -13.67 4.01 1.45
N GLY A 20 -12.96 3.33 0.57
CA GLY A 20 -11.62 2.88 0.84
C GLY A 20 -11.57 1.71 1.81
N HIS A 21 -10.37 1.23 2.03
CA HIS A 21 -10.10 0.16 2.99
C HIS A 21 -8.92 0.57 3.85
N TYR A 22 -9.12 0.49 5.17
CA TYR A 22 -7.99 0.68 6.06
C TYR A 22 -7.03 -0.50 5.94
N SER A 23 -5.75 -0.21 5.88
CA SER A 23 -4.73 -1.25 5.83
C SER A 23 -3.52 -0.79 6.62
N ASN A 24 -2.97 -1.68 7.42
CA ASN A 24 -1.73 -1.42 8.13
C ASN A 24 -0.69 -2.50 7.87
N LEU A 25 -0.89 -3.30 6.83
CA LEU A 25 0.04 -4.36 6.46
C LEU A 25 -0.06 -4.56 4.95
N ALA A 26 1.07 -4.64 4.29
CA ALA A 26 1.10 -4.98 2.88
C ALA A 26 2.04 -6.15 2.69
N ILE A 27 1.57 -7.17 2.01
CA ILE A 27 2.37 -8.34 1.67
C ILE A 27 2.55 -8.33 0.16
N ILE A 28 3.81 -8.36 -0.28
CA ILE A 28 4.12 -8.23 -1.68
C ILE A 28 4.83 -9.48 -2.17
N SER A 29 4.34 -10.01 -3.27
CA SER A 29 4.98 -11.12 -3.95
C SER A 29 5.05 -10.81 -5.44
N HIS A 30 5.86 -11.57 -6.16
CA HIS A 30 6.00 -11.30 -7.59
C HIS A 30 6.38 -12.57 -8.34
N SER A 31 6.07 -12.56 -9.61
CA SER A 31 6.59 -13.50 -10.60
C SER A 31 7.36 -12.67 -11.63
N THR A 32 7.70 -13.31 -12.73
CA THR A 32 8.35 -12.58 -13.83
C THR A 32 7.40 -11.64 -14.56
N SER A 33 6.09 -11.85 -14.38
CA SER A 33 5.08 -11.12 -15.14
C SER A 33 4.33 -10.09 -14.34
N GLU A 34 4.27 -10.23 -13.02
CA GLU A 34 3.40 -9.35 -12.25
C GLU A 34 3.82 -9.27 -10.80
N PHE A 35 3.41 -8.18 -10.16
CA PHE A 35 3.52 -7.99 -8.72
C PHE A 35 2.13 -8.06 -8.13
N ILE A 36 2.03 -8.71 -6.99
CA ILE A 36 0.78 -8.83 -6.25
C ILE A 36 0.96 -8.16 -4.90
N ILE A 37 0.13 -7.17 -4.60
CA ILE A 37 0.17 -6.47 -3.32
C ILE A 37 -1.14 -6.76 -2.60
N ASP A 38 -1.03 -7.43 -1.46
CA ASP A 38 -2.18 -7.72 -0.61
C ASP A 38 -2.16 -6.75 0.56
N PHE A 39 -3.18 -5.92 0.63
CA PHE A 39 -3.35 -4.98 1.73
C PHE A 39 -4.24 -5.60 2.78
N ALA A 40 -3.75 -5.66 4.00
CA ALA A 40 -4.46 -6.32 5.09
C ALA A 40 -4.54 -5.42 6.31
N ALA A 41 -5.49 -5.73 7.17
CA ALA A 41 -5.64 -5.02 8.43
C ALA A 41 -5.37 -5.99 9.56
N VAL A 42 -4.43 -5.62 10.42
CA VAL A 42 -4.15 -6.34 11.68
C VAL A 42 -4.82 -5.55 12.78
N LEU A 43 -5.79 -6.16 13.45
CA LEU A 43 -6.58 -5.49 14.45
C LEU A 43 -6.43 -6.16 15.81
N PRO A 44 -6.47 -5.39 16.90
CA PRO A 44 -6.36 -5.96 18.24
C PRO A 44 -7.50 -6.95 18.49
N GLY A 45 -7.18 -8.05 19.15
CA GLY A 45 -8.19 -9.05 19.51
C GLY A 45 -8.62 -9.95 18.39
N VAL A 46 -8.06 -9.79 17.20
CA VAL A 46 -8.39 -10.62 16.05
C VAL A 46 -7.20 -11.48 15.71
N GLN A 47 -7.40 -12.79 15.67
CA GLN A 47 -6.29 -13.71 15.48
C GLN A 47 -5.77 -13.74 14.06
N LYS A 48 -6.60 -13.42 13.09
CA LYS A 48 -6.22 -13.48 11.69
C LYS A 48 -6.33 -12.10 11.07
N ALA A 49 -5.28 -11.71 10.36
CA ALA A 49 -5.35 -10.51 9.54
C ALA A 49 -6.15 -10.82 8.28
N ARG A 50 -7.03 -9.91 7.91
CA ARG A 50 -7.82 -10.08 6.69
C ARG A 50 -7.22 -9.27 5.57
N VAL A 51 -7.07 -9.91 4.42
CA VAL A 51 -6.72 -9.18 3.21
C VAL A 51 -7.96 -8.40 2.76
N LYS A 52 -7.81 -7.10 2.70
CA LYS A 52 -8.90 -6.20 2.31
C LYS A 52 -8.92 -5.96 0.82
N SER A 53 -7.77 -5.98 0.20
CA SER A 53 -7.67 -5.67 -1.21
C SER A 53 -6.42 -6.30 -1.78
N ARG A 54 -6.54 -6.88 -2.95
CA ARG A 54 -5.39 -7.43 -3.69
C ARG A 54 -5.27 -6.65 -4.98
N ILE A 55 -4.09 -6.09 -5.20
CA ILE A 55 -3.80 -5.34 -6.42
C ILE A 55 -2.72 -6.06 -7.19
N ILE A 56 -2.95 -6.24 -8.47
CA ILE A 56 -2.02 -6.91 -9.36
C ILE A 56 -1.48 -5.89 -10.33
N LEU A 57 -0.17 -5.77 -10.41
CA LEU A 57 0.51 -4.78 -11.23
C LEU A 57 1.49 -5.44 -12.15
N THR A 58 1.68 -4.85 -13.34
CA THR A 58 2.85 -5.20 -14.13
C THR A 58 4.10 -4.73 -13.42
N PRO A 59 5.26 -5.33 -13.71
CA PRO A 59 6.51 -4.85 -13.10
C PRO A 59 6.77 -3.37 -13.35
N GLU A 60 6.44 -2.89 -14.52
CA GLU A 60 6.63 -1.48 -14.83
C GLU A 60 5.76 -0.60 -13.93
N HIS A 61 4.51 -0.97 -13.75
CA HIS A 61 3.61 -0.18 -12.89
C HIS A 61 4.00 -0.26 -11.42
N ALA A 62 4.52 -1.41 -10.99
CA ALA A 62 5.02 -1.51 -9.62
C ALA A 62 6.13 -0.50 -9.39
N LYS A 63 7.01 -0.35 -10.36
CA LYS A 63 8.11 0.60 -10.23
C LYS A 63 7.61 2.04 -10.27
N ARG A 64 6.61 2.32 -11.11
CA ARG A 64 5.99 3.65 -11.15
C ARG A 64 5.30 3.98 -9.83
N LEU A 65 4.62 2.98 -9.25
CA LEU A 65 3.98 3.17 -7.95
C LEU A 65 5.01 3.51 -6.88
N LEU A 66 6.13 2.79 -6.86
CA LEU A 66 7.20 3.08 -5.92
C LEU A 66 7.65 4.54 -6.02
N ARG A 67 7.89 5.01 -7.24
CA ARG A 67 8.35 6.37 -7.44
C ARG A 67 7.31 7.40 -7.01
N SER A 68 6.05 7.17 -7.35
CA SER A 68 4.97 8.09 -6.97
C SER A 68 4.79 8.14 -5.48
N LEU A 69 4.83 6.99 -4.82
CA LEU A 69 4.71 6.93 -3.38
C LEU A 69 5.87 7.64 -2.71
N GLN A 70 7.07 7.42 -3.21
CA GLN A 70 8.26 8.06 -2.68
C GLN A 70 8.17 9.58 -2.78
N GLU A 71 7.71 10.10 -3.91
CA GLU A 71 7.54 11.54 -4.09
C GLU A 71 6.53 12.11 -3.12
N ASN A 72 5.45 11.39 -2.90
CA ASN A 72 4.42 11.83 -1.97
C ASN A 72 4.91 11.80 -0.53
N ILE A 73 5.70 10.82 -0.17
CA ILE A 73 6.30 10.75 1.17
C ILE A 73 7.24 11.93 1.37
N VAL A 74 8.05 12.25 0.36
CA VAL A 74 8.96 13.40 0.45
C VAL A 74 8.17 14.69 0.69
N ARG A 75 7.08 14.88 -0.04
CA ARG A 75 6.25 16.08 0.12
C ARG A 75 5.60 16.11 1.49
N TYR A 76 5.12 14.98 1.96
CA TYR A 76 4.52 14.90 3.28
C TYR A 76 5.54 15.29 4.35
N GLU A 77 6.74 14.72 4.27
CA GLU A 77 7.76 14.98 5.27
C GLU A 77 8.25 16.42 5.24
N SER A 78 8.20 17.08 4.09
CA SER A 78 8.56 18.48 3.98
C SER A 78 7.52 19.40 4.61
N ASN A 79 6.25 19.03 4.53
CA ASN A 79 5.16 19.91 4.95
C ASN A 79 4.62 19.57 6.33
N VAL A 80 4.65 18.31 6.73
CA VAL A 80 4.06 17.88 7.99
C VAL A 80 5.12 17.51 8.99
N GLY A 81 6.04 16.62 8.61
CA GLY A 81 7.10 16.19 9.50
C GLY A 81 7.57 14.80 9.12
N LYS A 82 8.72 14.44 9.65
CA LYS A 82 9.35 13.18 9.33
C LYS A 82 8.49 12.00 9.81
N ILE A 83 8.33 11.01 8.96
CA ILE A 83 7.63 9.78 9.33
C ILE A 83 8.62 8.88 10.04
N GLU A 84 8.33 8.59 11.31
CA GLU A 84 9.18 7.71 12.10
C GLU A 84 8.63 6.29 12.02
N ILE A 85 9.51 5.36 11.71
CA ILE A 85 9.14 3.95 11.73
C ILE A 85 9.72 3.36 13.00
N PRO A 86 8.87 2.91 13.94
CA PRO A 86 9.39 2.38 15.20
C PRO A 86 10.29 1.17 14.95
N THR A 87 11.30 1.02 15.79
CA THR A 87 12.16 -0.14 15.72
C THR A 87 11.34 -1.38 16.06
N PRO A 88 11.36 -2.41 15.20
CA PRO A 88 10.60 -3.62 15.49
C PRO A 88 11.08 -4.26 16.79
N SER A 89 10.13 -4.81 17.55
CA SER A 89 10.50 -5.58 18.74
C SER A 89 11.09 -6.91 18.29
N PRO A 90 11.85 -7.59 19.19
CA PRO A 90 12.39 -8.90 18.82
C PRO A 90 11.30 -9.89 18.42
N VAL A 91 10.12 -9.78 19.01
CA VAL A 91 9.02 -10.68 18.69
C VAL A 91 8.56 -10.44 17.23
N SER A 92 8.43 -9.20 16.82
CA SER A 92 8.00 -8.94 15.46
C SER A 92 9.07 -9.30 14.44
N GLU A 93 10.32 -9.36 14.84
CA GLU A 93 11.38 -9.77 13.93
C GLU A 93 11.47 -11.28 13.76
N ALA A 94 10.83 -12.04 14.63
CA ALA A 94 10.88 -13.49 14.56
C ALA A 94 10.05 -14.05 13.41
N GLY A 95 9.13 -13.30 12.88
CA GLY A 95 8.30 -13.73 11.79
C GLY A 95 8.90 -13.43 10.43
N PRO A 96 8.21 -13.83 9.36
CA PRO A 96 8.64 -13.46 8.02
C PRO A 96 8.64 -11.96 7.86
N LYS A 97 9.43 -11.50 6.92
CA LYS A 97 9.53 -10.06 6.67
C LYS A 97 8.37 -9.61 5.80
N ILE A 98 7.25 -9.42 6.44
CA ILE A 98 6.02 -9.06 5.78
C ILE A 98 6.10 -7.61 5.33
N GLY A 99 5.64 -7.36 4.11
CA GLY A 99 5.68 -6.02 3.56
C GLY A 99 6.98 -5.66 2.90
N GLU A 100 7.95 -6.53 2.94
CA GLU A 100 9.20 -6.33 2.22
C GLU A 100 9.16 -7.10 0.92
N ALA A 101 9.62 -6.48 -0.09
CA ALA A 101 9.66 -7.09 -1.41
C ALA A 101 11.08 -7.48 -1.77
#